data_e1cd8f758768de82d5a1258c02a15871
#
_entry.id   e1cd8f758768de82d5a1258c02a15871
#
_cell.length_a   1.000
_cell.length_b   1.000
_cell.length_c   1.000
_cell.angle_alpha   90.00
_cell.angle_beta   90.00
_cell.angle_gamma   90.00
#
_symmetry.space_group_name_H-M   'P 1'
#
loop_
_entity.id
_entity.type
_entity.pdbx_description
1 polymer ?
#
loop_
_entity_poly.entity_id
_entity_poly.type
_entity_poly.pdbx_seq_one_letter_code
_entity_poly.pdbx_strand_id
1 'polypeptide(L)'
;MSSETYISNALIQALADGHRHAQVEVYNRYYHAMYNTAYRIVKDEWEAEDLMQESFIDAFEKINSFEGRASFGSWLKRIVINKCLNFLKKRRIDLVDIDERQWESIPEQTEAKVRHLQVSREIILESIQELADGYRVILTLYLIEGYDHAEIAEIMGIGKSTSRSQFNRARNKLKDILAHKLGTDTLSTLTKSKENERPNIQSNIRNQRNPGSARAASGAS
;
A
#
# COMPACT_ATOMS: atom_id res chain seq x y z
N MET A 1 -4.17 -1.83 -16.89
CA MET A 1 -3.94 -3.29 -17.00
C MET A 1 -2.50 -3.46 -17.44
N SER A 2 -1.60 -3.67 -16.50
CA SER A 2 -0.18 -3.91 -16.79
C SER A 2 -0.08 -5.32 -17.35
N SER A 3 0.32 -5.46 -18.62
CA SER A 3 0.70 -6.75 -19.18
C SER A 3 1.83 -7.32 -18.32
N GLU A 4 1.52 -8.27 -17.45
CA GLU A 4 2.56 -9.12 -16.85
C GLU A 4 3.35 -9.69 -18.02
N THR A 5 4.58 -9.24 -18.14
CA THR A 5 5.44 -9.64 -19.23
C THR A 5 5.92 -11.07 -18.93
N TYR A 6 5.12 -12.04 -19.36
CA TYR A 6 5.46 -13.45 -19.26
C TYR A 6 6.77 -13.66 -20.01
N ILE A 7 7.79 -14.19 -19.34
CA ILE A 7 8.96 -14.68 -20.04
C ILE A 7 8.68 -16.11 -20.54
N SER A 8 9.17 -16.39 -21.74
CA SER A 8 8.98 -17.72 -22.34
C SER A 8 9.84 -18.77 -21.63
N ASN A 9 9.38 -20.02 -21.65
CA ASN A 9 10.18 -21.15 -21.16
C ASN A 9 11.54 -21.24 -21.87
N ALA A 10 11.61 -20.85 -23.14
CA ALA A 10 12.86 -20.80 -23.91
C ALA A 10 13.83 -19.77 -23.31
N LEU A 11 13.34 -18.62 -22.86
CA LEU A 11 14.19 -17.59 -22.21
C LEU A 11 14.67 -18.06 -20.84
N ILE A 12 13.81 -18.75 -20.08
CA ILE A 12 14.19 -19.35 -18.78
C ILE A 12 15.26 -20.41 -19.01
N GLN A 13 15.11 -21.27 -20.02
CA GLN A 13 16.12 -22.28 -20.35
C GLN A 13 17.44 -21.65 -20.76
N ALA A 14 17.41 -20.60 -21.61
CA ALA A 14 18.61 -19.87 -22.00
C ALA A 14 19.32 -19.20 -20.81
N LEU A 15 18.56 -18.74 -19.78
CA LEU A 15 19.15 -18.28 -18.52
C LEU A 15 19.84 -19.42 -17.76
N ALA A 16 19.18 -20.59 -17.68
CA ALA A 16 19.73 -21.77 -16.99
C ALA A 16 21.00 -22.29 -17.69
N ASP A 17 21.08 -22.17 -19.04
CA ASP A 17 22.24 -22.51 -19.83
C ASP A 17 23.37 -21.44 -19.77
N GLY A 18 23.13 -20.34 -19.01
CA GLY A 18 24.12 -19.27 -18.81
C GLY A 18 24.29 -18.32 -20.00
N HIS A 19 23.34 -18.27 -20.94
CA HIS A 19 23.45 -17.41 -22.11
C HIS A 19 23.36 -15.91 -21.74
N ARG A 20 24.44 -15.18 -21.99
CA ARG A 20 24.57 -13.75 -21.63
C ARG A 20 23.45 -12.88 -22.25
N HIS A 21 23.03 -13.16 -23.48
CA HIS A 21 21.96 -12.39 -24.12
C HIS A 21 20.62 -12.55 -23.38
N ALA A 22 20.32 -13.74 -22.81
CA ALA A 22 19.14 -13.97 -22.02
C ALA A 22 19.20 -13.18 -20.70
N GLN A 23 20.37 -13.12 -20.06
CA GLN A 23 20.58 -12.30 -18.86
C GLN A 23 20.33 -10.81 -19.14
N VAL A 24 20.89 -10.28 -20.25
CA VAL A 24 20.69 -8.87 -20.65
C VAL A 24 19.23 -8.60 -20.98
N GLU A 25 18.54 -9.50 -21.68
CA GLU A 25 17.12 -9.34 -21.99
C GLU A 25 16.27 -9.28 -20.73
N VAL A 26 16.48 -10.21 -19.79
CA VAL A 26 15.74 -10.26 -18.53
C VAL A 26 16.07 -9.06 -17.66
N TYR A 27 17.32 -8.65 -17.57
CA TYR A 27 17.73 -7.44 -16.86
C TYR A 27 16.97 -6.21 -17.40
N ASN A 28 17.04 -5.94 -18.70
CA ASN A 28 16.38 -4.79 -19.32
C ASN A 28 14.86 -4.80 -19.13
N ARG A 29 14.26 -5.99 -19.08
CA ARG A 29 12.81 -6.15 -18.90
C ARG A 29 12.33 -5.83 -17.49
N TYR A 30 13.12 -6.17 -16.48
CA TYR A 30 12.69 -6.13 -15.09
C TYR A 30 13.38 -5.06 -14.24
N TYR A 31 14.49 -4.48 -14.70
CA TYR A 31 15.32 -3.64 -13.86
C TYR A 31 14.57 -2.45 -13.23
N HIS A 32 13.76 -1.73 -14.00
CA HIS A 32 12.98 -0.61 -13.46
C HIS A 32 12.00 -1.03 -12.35
N ALA A 33 11.32 -2.16 -12.54
CA ALA A 33 10.38 -2.65 -11.54
C ALA A 33 11.10 -3.10 -10.27
N MET A 34 12.23 -3.77 -10.40
CA MET A 34 13.03 -4.26 -9.28
C MET A 34 13.72 -3.10 -8.53
N TYR A 35 14.28 -2.13 -9.26
CA TYR A 35 14.83 -0.91 -8.67
C TYR A 35 13.75 -0.16 -7.85
N ASN A 36 12.57 0.06 -8.43
CA ASN A 36 11.49 0.74 -7.73
C ASN A 36 11.03 -0.01 -6.47
N THR A 37 11.00 -1.35 -6.51
CA THR A 37 10.69 -2.17 -5.33
C THR A 37 11.78 -2.00 -4.26
N ALA A 38 13.05 -2.09 -4.63
CA ALA A 38 14.17 -1.87 -3.72
C ALA A 38 14.15 -0.47 -3.10
N TYR A 39 14.02 0.58 -3.94
CA TYR A 39 14.00 1.96 -3.48
C TYR A 39 12.86 2.25 -2.48
N ARG A 40 11.66 1.72 -2.72
CA ARG A 40 10.55 1.87 -1.77
C ARG A 40 10.83 1.25 -0.40
N ILE A 41 11.66 0.20 -0.37
CA ILE A 41 12.01 -0.49 0.87
C ILE A 41 13.18 0.20 1.59
N VAL A 42 14.28 0.51 0.89
CA VAL A 42 15.51 0.99 1.53
C VAL A 42 15.60 2.51 1.61
N LYS A 43 14.91 3.26 0.74
CA LYS A 43 14.85 4.73 0.69
C LYS A 43 16.22 5.39 0.44
N ASP A 44 17.07 4.73 -0.28
CA ASP A 44 18.37 5.21 -0.71
C ASP A 44 18.60 4.76 -2.15
N GLU A 45 18.95 5.68 -3.04
CA GLU A 45 19.07 5.42 -4.47
C GLU A 45 20.25 4.49 -4.78
N TRP A 46 21.39 4.73 -4.13
CA TRP A 46 22.60 3.94 -4.33
C TRP A 46 22.43 2.52 -3.81
N GLU A 47 21.94 2.39 -2.59
CA GLU A 47 21.66 1.09 -1.98
C GLU A 47 20.59 0.32 -2.76
N ALA A 48 19.57 1.01 -3.26
CA ALA A 48 18.52 0.37 -4.06
C ALA A 48 19.07 -0.19 -5.37
N GLU A 49 19.97 0.54 -6.04
CA GLU A 49 20.61 0.10 -7.28
C GLU A 49 21.53 -1.08 -7.00
N ASP A 50 22.37 -1.01 -5.99
CA ASP A 50 23.31 -2.06 -5.63
C ASP A 50 22.57 -3.36 -5.25
N LEU A 51 21.61 -3.28 -4.34
CA LEU A 51 20.79 -4.42 -3.91
C LEU A 51 19.99 -5.03 -5.07
N MET A 52 19.50 -4.21 -5.99
CA MET A 52 18.82 -4.67 -7.20
C MET A 52 19.78 -5.42 -8.11
N GLN A 53 20.97 -4.88 -8.40
CA GLN A 53 21.97 -5.53 -9.23
C GLN A 53 22.43 -6.86 -8.62
N GLU A 54 22.76 -6.87 -7.35
CA GLU A 54 23.09 -8.11 -6.62
C GLU A 54 21.94 -9.13 -6.67
N SER A 55 20.67 -8.67 -6.63
CA SER A 55 19.51 -9.56 -6.72
C SER A 55 19.40 -10.24 -8.08
N PHE A 56 19.78 -9.56 -9.18
CA PHE A 56 19.84 -10.17 -10.50
C PHE A 56 20.96 -11.22 -10.58
N ILE A 57 22.11 -10.95 -9.98
CA ILE A 57 23.21 -11.93 -9.91
C ILE A 57 22.72 -13.19 -9.17
N ASP A 58 22.14 -13.00 -7.97
CA ASP A 58 21.58 -14.11 -7.18
C ASP A 58 20.49 -14.89 -7.95
N ALA A 59 19.64 -14.19 -8.72
CA ALA A 59 18.59 -14.81 -9.50
C ALA A 59 19.17 -15.65 -10.65
N PHE A 60 20.17 -15.15 -11.35
CA PHE A 60 20.82 -15.90 -12.44
C PHE A 60 21.57 -17.12 -11.91
N GLU A 61 22.26 -17.01 -10.78
CA GLU A 61 22.93 -18.15 -10.13
C GLU A 61 21.93 -19.21 -9.65
N LYS A 62 20.77 -18.78 -9.18
CA LYS A 62 19.71 -19.64 -8.60
C LYS A 62 18.60 -19.99 -9.58
N ILE A 63 18.75 -19.72 -10.88
CA ILE A 63 17.70 -19.92 -11.88
C ILE A 63 17.14 -21.35 -11.89
N ASN A 64 17.98 -22.33 -11.63
CA ASN A 64 17.58 -23.75 -11.53
C ASN A 64 16.64 -24.04 -10.36
N SER A 65 16.52 -23.12 -9.39
CA SER A 65 15.54 -23.21 -8.29
C SER A 65 14.18 -22.60 -8.62
N PHE A 66 14.05 -21.99 -9.80
CA PHE A 66 12.77 -21.44 -10.24
C PHE A 66 11.85 -22.55 -10.74
N GLU A 67 10.86 -22.91 -9.93
CA GLU A 67 9.95 -24.03 -10.19
C GLU A 67 8.74 -23.66 -11.07
N GLY A 68 8.59 -22.39 -11.46
CA GLY A 68 7.45 -21.94 -12.29
C GLY A 68 6.10 -21.89 -11.57
N ARG A 69 6.07 -22.04 -10.22
CA ARG A 69 4.82 -21.94 -9.42
C ARG A 69 4.22 -20.53 -9.41
N ALA A 70 5.04 -19.52 -9.63
CA ALA A 70 4.66 -18.13 -9.77
C ALA A 70 5.30 -17.56 -11.04
N SER A 71 4.94 -16.31 -11.43
CA SER A 71 5.63 -15.66 -12.53
C SER A 71 7.11 -15.42 -12.17
N PHE A 72 7.97 -15.43 -13.19
CA PHE A 72 9.39 -15.13 -13.00
C PHE A 72 9.60 -13.75 -12.32
N GLY A 73 8.81 -12.75 -12.72
CA GLY A 73 8.87 -11.41 -12.13
C GLY A 73 8.54 -11.42 -10.63
N SER A 74 7.55 -12.23 -10.20
CA SER A 74 7.21 -12.38 -8.77
C SER A 74 8.31 -13.10 -8.00
N TRP A 75 8.93 -14.13 -8.58
CA TRP A 75 10.04 -14.85 -7.98
C TRP A 75 11.28 -13.95 -7.84
N LEU A 76 11.64 -13.20 -8.89
CA LEU A 76 12.74 -12.22 -8.84
C LEU A 76 12.47 -11.13 -7.81
N LYS A 77 11.24 -10.59 -7.79
CA LYS A 77 10.82 -9.58 -6.81
C LYS A 77 11.00 -10.08 -5.36
N ARG A 78 10.69 -11.34 -5.10
CA ARG A 78 10.90 -11.94 -3.78
C ARG A 78 12.37 -11.95 -3.38
N ILE A 79 13.28 -12.21 -4.32
CA ILE A 79 14.74 -12.15 -4.09
C ILE A 79 15.13 -10.71 -3.71
N VAL A 80 14.70 -9.71 -4.47
CA VAL A 80 14.96 -8.28 -4.20
C VAL A 80 14.46 -7.88 -2.81
N ILE A 81 13.20 -8.18 -2.50
CA ILE A 81 12.60 -7.86 -1.19
C ILE A 81 13.41 -8.48 -0.05
N ASN A 82 13.74 -9.77 -0.14
CA ASN A 82 14.51 -10.46 0.89
C ASN A 82 15.90 -9.82 1.09
N LYS A 83 16.58 -9.44 -0.01
CA LYS A 83 17.88 -8.78 0.04
C LYS A 83 17.78 -7.40 0.72
N CYS A 84 16.78 -6.59 0.36
CA CYS A 84 16.51 -5.29 0.99
C CYS A 84 16.19 -5.43 2.50
N LEU A 85 15.40 -6.42 2.89
CA LEU A 85 15.09 -6.66 4.30
C LEU A 85 16.31 -7.09 5.10
N ASN A 86 17.17 -7.93 4.52
CA ASN A 86 18.43 -8.32 5.16
C ASN A 86 19.37 -7.13 5.34
N PHE A 87 19.47 -6.27 4.32
CA PHE A 87 20.21 -5.01 4.41
C PHE A 87 19.68 -4.11 5.57
N LEU A 88 18.37 -3.88 5.64
CA LEU A 88 17.78 -3.09 6.72
C LEU A 88 17.99 -3.73 8.11
N LYS A 89 17.92 -5.05 8.21
CA LYS A 89 18.21 -5.77 9.47
C LYS A 89 19.66 -5.56 9.89
N LYS A 90 20.62 -5.72 8.97
CA LYS A 90 22.05 -5.51 9.23
C LYS A 90 22.33 -4.08 9.66
N ARG A 91 21.80 -3.09 8.92
CA ARG A 91 21.93 -1.67 9.26
C ARG A 91 21.40 -1.34 10.65
N ARG A 92 20.29 -1.98 11.09
CA ARG A 92 19.77 -1.80 12.45
C ARG A 92 20.71 -2.41 13.51
N ILE A 93 21.32 -3.56 13.26
CA ILE A 93 22.29 -4.16 14.16
C ILE A 93 23.53 -3.25 14.30
N ASP A 94 23.98 -2.64 13.20
CA ASP A 94 25.11 -1.71 13.19
C ASP A 94 24.79 -0.36 13.86
N LEU A 95 23.50 0.00 13.97
CA LEU A 95 23.02 1.24 14.59
C LEU A 95 22.49 1.07 16.01
N VAL A 96 22.37 -0.14 16.53
CA VAL A 96 21.67 -0.42 17.81
C VAL A 96 22.58 -0.98 18.86
N ASP A 97 22.77 -0.07 19.77
CA ASP A 97 22.39 -0.17 21.18
C ASP A 97 21.09 0.62 21.51
N ILE A 98 20.04 0.57 20.72
CA ILE A 98 18.78 1.31 20.94
C ILE A 98 17.56 0.41 20.88
N ASP A 99 17.11 -0.03 22.07
CA ASP A 99 15.74 -0.25 22.53
C ASP A 99 14.77 -1.10 21.66
N GLU A 100 14.96 -2.43 21.73
CA GLU A 100 14.01 -3.44 21.24
C GLU A 100 12.65 -3.45 21.97
N ARG A 101 12.41 -2.56 22.95
CA ARG A 101 11.25 -2.61 23.87
C ARG A 101 10.02 -1.82 23.43
N GLN A 102 10.01 -1.19 22.24
CA GLN A 102 8.84 -0.44 21.77
C GLN A 102 7.85 -1.23 20.89
N TRP A 103 7.81 -2.55 21.03
CA TRP A 103 6.84 -3.39 20.31
C TRP A 103 5.59 -3.73 21.13
N GLU A 104 5.25 -2.92 22.14
CA GLU A 104 4.05 -3.17 22.96
C GLU A 104 2.76 -3.00 22.17
N SER A 105 1.89 -3.97 22.37
CA SER A 105 0.58 -4.12 21.73
C SER A 105 -0.37 -2.99 22.10
N ILE A 106 -0.83 -2.23 21.10
CA ILE A 106 -1.97 -1.31 21.23
C ILE A 106 -3.23 -2.04 20.78
N PRO A 107 -4.35 -1.93 21.52
CA PRO A 107 -5.61 -2.60 21.19
C PRO A 107 -6.16 -2.18 19.83
N GLU A 108 -6.81 -3.13 19.18
CA GLU A 108 -7.52 -2.98 17.91
C GLU A 108 -8.64 -1.94 18.06
N GLN A 109 -8.45 -0.74 17.50
CA GLN A 109 -9.51 0.24 17.42
C GLN A 109 -10.30 0.04 16.13
N THR A 110 -11.61 -0.04 16.31
CA THR A 110 -12.69 -0.21 15.34
C THR A 110 -12.53 0.67 14.10
N GLU A 111 -12.80 0.09 12.95
CA GLU A 111 -12.76 0.73 11.63
C GLU A 111 -13.68 1.95 11.56
N ALA A 112 -13.14 3.15 11.68
CA ALA A 112 -13.83 4.36 11.26
C ALA A 112 -13.89 4.39 9.73
N LYS A 113 -15.07 4.50 9.15
CA LYS A 113 -15.32 4.61 7.70
C LYS A 113 -14.48 5.74 7.12
N VAL A 114 -13.46 5.39 6.36
CA VAL A 114 -12.61 6.33 5.62
C VAL A 114 -13.46 6.91 4.48
N ARG A 115 -13.82 8.18 4.59
CA ARG A 115 -14.41 8.94 3.48
C ARG A 115 -13.34 9.15 2.41
N HIS A 116 -13.71 8.97 1.15
CA HIS A 116 -12.84 9.14 -0.01
C HIS A 116 -12.29 10.58 -0.07
N LEU A 117 -11.08 10.75 0.42
CA LEU A 117 -10.26 11.92 0.11
C LEU A 117 -9.63 11.65 -1.26
N GLN A 118 -9.76 12.56 -2.20
CA GLN A 118 -9.01 12.54 -3.46
C GLN A 118 -7.55 12.97 -3.17
N VAL A 119 -6.82 12.13 -2.45
CA VAL A 119 -5.38 12.31 -2.22
C VAL A 119 -4.67 11.73 -3.44
N SER A 120 -3.77 12.50 -4.05
CA SER A 120 -3.03 11.97 -5.19
C SER A 120 -2.16 10.80 -4.79
N ARG A 121 -1.93 9.88 -5.73
CA ARG A 121 -1.09 8.70 -5.52
C ARG A 121 0.32 9.09 -5.10
N GLU A 122 0.83 10.16 -5.66
CA GLU A 122 2.18 10.69 -5.42
C GLU A 122 2.35 11.10 -3.96
N ILE A 123 1.38 11.87 -3.40
CA ILE A 123 1.39 12.28 -1.99
C ILE A 123 1.38 11.08 -1.06
N ILE A 124 0.61 10.03 -1.39
CA ILE A 124 0.58 8.80 -0.58
C ILE A 124 1.94 8.11 -0.61
N LEU A 125 2.54 7.94 -1.80
CA LEU A 125 3.84 7.29 -1.96
C LEU A 125 4.96 8.05 -1.23
N GLU A 126 4.99 9.37 -1.34
CA GLU A 126 5.92 10.23 -0.60
C GLU A 126 5.72 10.10 0.91
N SER A 127 4.47 10.11 1.38
CA SER A 127 4.16 9.98 2.81
C SER A 127 4.54 8.61 3.37
N ILE A 128 4.45 7.54 2.56
CA ILE A 128 4.96 6.22 2.93
C ILE A 128 6.49 6.27 3.10
N GLN A 129 7.21 7.03 2.25
CA GLN A 129 8.65 7.18 2.37
C GLN A 129 9.10 7.94 3.63
N GLU A 130 8.24 8.74 4.26
CA GLU A 130 8.55 9.44 5.51
C GLU A 130 8.44 8.56 6.75
N LEU A 131 7.82 7.40 6.64
CA LEU A 131 7.66 6.46 7.74
C LEU A 131 8.99 5.80 8.14
N ALA A 132 9.08 5.41 9.42
CA ALA A 132 10.15 4.54 9.89
C ALA A 132 10.15 3.21 9.12
N ASP A 133 11.33 2.60 8.98
CA ASP A 133 11.57 1.43 8.10
C ASP A 133 10.54 0.32 8.25
N GLY A 134 10.22 -0.10 9.48
CA GLY A 134 9.26 -1.19 9.71
C GLY A 134 7.84 -0.87 9.22
N TYR A 135 7.39 0.38 9.42
CA TYR A 135 6.09 0.85 8.94
C TYR A 135 6.08 1.05 7.42
N ARG A 136 7.17 1.60 6.87
CA ARG A 136 7.35 1.76 5.42
C ARG A 136 7.31 0.43 4.71
N VAL A 137 8.07 -0.55 5.19
CA VAL A 137 8.14 -1.90 4.61
C VAL A 137 6.77 -2.56 4.59
N ILE A 138 6.05 -2.59 5.71
CA ILE A 138 4.76 -3.31 5.77
C ILE A 138 3.70 -2.68 4.88
N LEU A 139 3.64 -1.34 4.79
CA LEU A 139 2.73 -0.65 3.88
C LEU A 139 3.13 -0.86 2.41
N THR A 140 4.41 -0.83 2.09
CA THR A 140 4.91 -1.13 0.75
C THR A 140 4.51 -2.54 0.31
N LEU A 141 4.77 -3.55 1.14
CA LEU A 141 4.43 -4.93 0.82
C LEU A 141 2.92 -5.14 0.63
N TYR A 142 2.10 -4.55 1.50
CA TYR A 142 0.65 -4.74 1.45
C TYR A 142 -0.03 -3.90 0.37
N LEU A 143 0.22 -2.56 0.33
CA LEU A 143 -0.52 -1.62 -0.51
C LEU A 143 0.03 -1.53 -1.94
N ILE A 144 1.33 -1.75 -2.13
CA ILE A 144 1.99 -1.52 -3.42
C ILE A 144 2.34 -2.84 -4.09
N GLU A 145 2.95 -3.77 -3.35
CA GLU A 145 3.39 -5.05 -3.91
C GLU A 145 2.28 -6.12 -3.88
N GLY A 146 1.20 -5.91 -3.10
CA GLY A 146 -0.01 -6.74 -3.10
C GLY A 146 0.08 -8.02 -2.29
N TYR A 147 1.04 -8.15 -1.37
CA TYR A 147 1.16 -9.32 -0.49
C TYR A 147 0.09 -9.30 0.61
N ASP A 148 -0.46 -10.47 0.93
CA ASP A 148 -1.35 -10.62 2.07
C ASP A 148 -0.57 -10.72 3.41
N HIS A 149 -1.30 -10.70 4.55
CA HIS A 149 -0.65 -10.75 5.86
C HIS A 149 0.03 -12.08 6.18
N ALA A 150 -0.32 -13.18 5.51
CA ALA A 150 0.36 -14.47 5.69
C ALA A 150 1.69 -14.45 4.94
N GLU A 151 1.69 -13.97 3.71
CA GLU A 151 2.89 -13.80 2.89
C GLU A 151 3.85 -12.78 3.52
N ILE A 152 3.33 -11.64 4.02
CA ILE A 152 4.15 -10.64 4.73
C ILE A 152 4.77 -11.22 5.99
N ALA A 153 4.02 -12.01 6.74
CA ALA A 153 4.52 -12.68 7.93
C ALA A 153 5.70 -13.59 7.61
N GLU A 154 5.59 -14.37 6.54
CA GLU A 154 6.68 -15.22 6.03
C GLU A 154 7.88 -14.39 5.55
N ILE A 155 7.64 -13.32 4.73
CA ILE A 155 8.69 -12.44 4.20
C ILE A 155 9.49 -11.77 5.32
N MET A 156 8.80 -11.26 6.34
CA MET A 156 9.43 -10.49 7.42
C MET A 156 9.93 -11.38 8.58
N GLY A 157 9.57 -12.66 8.62
CA GLY A 157 9.88 -13.58 9.71
C GLY A 157 9.13 -13.24 11.01
N ILE A 158 7.85 -12.81 10.91
CA ILE A 158 7.00 -12.41 12.04
C ILE A 158 5.70 -13.22 12.07
N GLY A 159 4.92 -13.12 13.14
CA GLY A 159 3.59 -13.74 13.20
C GLY A 159 2.56 -13.02 12.32
N LYS A 160 1.55 -13.74 11.82
CA LYS A 160 0.46 -13.15 11.02
C LYS A 160 -0.33 -12.09 11.81
N SER A 161 -0.55 -12.29 13.12
CA SER A 161 -1.17 -11.31 14.02
C SER A 161 -0.31 -10.06 14.16
N THR A 162 1.02 -10.23 14.26
CA THR A 162 1.99 -9.15 14.31
C THR A 162 1.97 -8.34 13.00
N SER A 163 1.91 -9.00 11.86
CA SER A 163 1.76 -8.32 10.55
C SER A 163 0.53 -7.43 10.52
N ARG A 164 -0.64 -7.92 10.99
CA ARG A 164 -1.88 -7.12 11.05
C ARG A 164 -1.77 -5.92 11.98
N SER A 165 -1.25 -6.14 13.19
CA SER A 165 -1.12 -5.07 14.17
C SER A 165 -0.12 -3.99 13.72
N GLN A 166 1.01 -4.39 13.14
CA GLN A 166 1.98 -3.45 12.57
C GLN A 166 1.41 -2.67 11.38
N PHE A 167 0.66 -3.34 10.49
CA PHE A 167 -0.03 -2.66 9.40
C PHE A 167 -1.00 -1.60 9.91
N ASN A 168 -1.82 -1.91 10.91
CA ASN A 168 -2.75 -0.94 11.48
C ASN A 168 -2.04 0.27 12.11
N ARG A 169 -0.93 0.05 12.81
CA ARG A 169 -0.08 1.15 13.35
C ARG A 169 0.52 1.99 12.23
N ALA A 170 1.09 1.34 11.20
CA ALA A 170 1.66 2.01 10.04
C ALA A 170 0.61 2.86 9.31
N ARG A 171 -0.62 2.31 9.12
CA ARG A 171 -1.75 3.03 8.52
C ARG A 171 -2.15 4.26 9.33
N ASN A 172 -2.17 4.18 10.66
CA ASN A 172 -2.48 5.33 11.49
C ASN A 172 -1.38 6.40 11.40
N LYS A 173 -0.10 6.02 11.44
CA LYS A 173 1.01 6.95 11.23
C LYS A 173 0.97 7.62 9.85
N LEU A 174 0.62 6.87 8.80
CA LEU A 174 0.42 7.43 7.46
C LEU A 174 -0.72 8.46 7.44
N LYS A 175 -1.85 8.18 8.14
CA LYS A 175 -2.94 9.15 8.27
C LYS A 175 -2.49 10.44 8.95
N ASP A 176 -1.67 10.35 10.01
CA ASP A 176 -1.15 11.52 10.72
C ASP A 176 -0.26 12.38 9.80
N ILE A 177 0.64 11.75 9.02
CA ILE A 177 1.48 12.44 8.04
C ILE A 177 0.63 13.11 6.95
N LEU A 178 -0.35 12.39 6.40
CA LEU A 178 -1.24 12.93 5.38
C LEU A 178 -2.09 14.09 5.92
N ALA A 179 -2.61 13.99 7.15
CA ALA A 179 -3.35 15.07 7.80
C ALA A 179 -2.49 16.33 7.96
N HIS A 180 -1.22 16.17 8.36
CA HIS A 180 -0.29 17.28 8.48
C HIS A 180 0.04 17.92 7.12
N LYS A 181 0.31 17.10 6.07
CA LYS A 181 0.61 17.60 4.71
C LYS A 181 -0.56 18.32 4.05
N LEU A 182 -1.77 17.82 4.27
CA LEU A 182 -2.99 18.38 3.64
C LEU A 182 -3.56 19.56 4.43
N GLY A 183 -3.03 19.87 5.62
CA GLY A 183 -3.56 20.86 6.55
C GLY A 183 -4.86 20.39 7.21
N THR A 184 -5.00 20.66 8.51
CA THR A 184 -6.21 20.27 9.28
C THR A 184 -7.47 20.95 8.75
N ASP A 185 -7.36 22.16 8.14
CA ASP A 185 -8.47 22.92 7.56
C ASP A 185 -9.03 22.27 6.29
N THR A 186 -8.20 21.67 5.44
CA THR A 186 -8.64 21.00 4.22
C THR A 186 -9.43 19.73 4.54
N LEU A 187 -9.05 18.98 5.58
CA LEU A 187 -9.80 17.80 6.03
C LEU A 187 -11.13 18.19 6.67
N SER A 188 -11.19 19.30 7.40
CA SER A 188 -12.41 19.80 8.03
C SER A 188 -13.38 20.44 7.03
N THR A 189 -12.90 21.12 6.00
CA THR A 189 -13.75 21.72 4.94
C THR A 189 -14.34 20.67 4.02
N LEU A 190 -13.63 19.60 3.69
CA LEU A 190 -14.15 18.47 2.91
C LEU A 190 -15.21 17.65 3.67
N THR A 191 -15.20 17.67 5.01
CA THR A 191 -16.28 17.08 5.81
C THR A 191 -17.52 17.97 5.91
N LYS A 192 -17.37 19.31 5.93
CA LYS A 192 -18.47 20.28 6.01
C LYS A 192 -19.22 20.49 4.68
N SER A 193 -18.56 20.34 3.53
CA SER A 193 -19.21 20.50 2.22
C SER A 193 -20.28 19.45 1.94
N LYS A 194 -20.22 18.25 2.58
CA LYS A 194 -21.24 17.21 2.42
C LYS A 194 -22.39 17.28 3.41
N GLU A 195 -22.29 18.05 4.48
CA GLU A 195 -23.41 18.27 5.41
C GLU A 195 -24.39 19.33 4.91
N ASN A 196 -23.94 20.26 4.03
CA ASN A 196 -24.81 21.30 3.46
C ASN A 196 -25.58 20.87 2.20
N GLU A 197 -25.37 19.68 1.68
CA GLU A 197 -26.12 19.13 0.51
C GLU A 197 -27.30 18.23 0.89
N ARG A 198 -27.74 18.22 2.13
CA ARG A 198 -29.01 17.56 2.47
C ARG A 198 -30.13 18.52 2.11
N PRO A 199 -30.98 18.23 1.09
CA PRO A 199 -32.15 19.07 0.81
C PRO A 199 -33.07 19.00 2.04
N ASN A 200 -33.45 20.17 2.54
CA ASN A 200 -34.40 20.32 3.63
C ASN A 200 -35.80 19.87 3.17
N ILE A 201 -36.11 18.59 3.34
CA ILE A 201 -37.40 17.97 2.95
C ILE A 201 -38.50 18.27 3.96
N GLN A 202 -38.25 19.06 5.02
CA GLN A 202 -39.24 19.28 6.08
C GLN A 202 -40.10 20.52 5.93
N SER A 203 -39.93 21.38 4.92
CA SER A 203 -40.74 22.60 4.74
C SER A 203 -41.93 22.47 3.80
N ASN A 204 -42.13 21.36 3.08
CA ASN A 204 -43.20 21.19 2.10
C ASN A 204 -44.42 20.35 2.52
N ILE A 205 -44.48 19.88 3.76
CA ILE A 205 -45.65 19.06 4.22
C ILE A 205 -46.68 19.88 4.98
N ARG A 206 -46.45 21.17 5.26
CA ARG A 206 -47.39 22.01 6.09
C ARG A 206 -48.36 22.84 5.32
N ASN A 207 -48.34 22.88 3.96
CA ASN A 207 -49.21 23.73 3.18
C ASN A 207 -50.27 23.01 2.32
N GLN A 208 -50.58 21.74 2.59
CA GLN A 208 -51.64 21.01 1.89
C GLN A 208 -52.70 20.41 2.82
N ARG A 209 -53.02 21.10 3.90
CA ARG A 209 -54.22 20.74 4.70
C ARG A 209 -54.94 22.05 5.03
N ASN A 210 -55.72 22.57 4.13
CA ASN A 210 -57.10 23.07 4.29
C ASN A 210 -57.58 23.76 3.02
N PRO A 211 -58.56 23.22 2.30
CA PRO A 211 -59.67 24.03 1.92
C PRO A 211 -60.99 23.32 2.13
N GLY A 212 -61.89 23.94 2.78
CA GLY A 212 -63.28 23.53 2.63
C GLY A 212 -64.06 23.33 3.89
N SER A 213 -64.38 24.42 4.55
CA SER A 213 -65.64 24.52 5.27
C SER A 213 -66.21 25.91 5.05
N ALA A 214 -67.07 26.06 4.05
CA ALA A 214 -68.03 27.16 4.03
C ALA A 214 -69.22 26.76 3.16
N ARG A 215 -70.36 26.86 3.77
CA ARG A 215 -71.72 27.05 3.22
C ARG A 215 -72.57 25.81 2.98
N ALA A 216 -73.49 25.70 3.90
CA ALA A 216 -74.90 25.59 3.51
C ALA A 216 -75.74 26.12 4.65
N ALA A 217 -76.36 27.23 4.50
CA ALA A 217 -77.53 27.68 5.25
C ALA A 217 -78.49 28.29 4.27
N SER A 218 -79.78 28.14 4.58
CA SER A 218 -80.96 28.73 3.99
C SER A 218 -81.55 27.89 2.84
N GLY A 219 -82.84 27.70 2.81
CA GLY A 219 -83.99 28.14 3.53
C GLY A 219 -85.21 27.36 2.97
N ALA A 220 -86.02 27.10 3.81
CA ALA A 220 -87.40 27.57 3.94
C ALA A 220 -88.34 27.38 2.75
N SER A 221 -89.39 26.81 3.05
CA SER A 221 -90.77 26.78 2.73
C SER A 221 -91.28 25.46 2.29
#